data_f82e09006d657758c036ca603bb9a3c9
#
_entry.id   f82e09006d657758c036ca603bb9a3c9
#
_cell.length_a   1.000
_cell.length_b   1.000
_cell.length_c   1.000
_cell.angle_alpha   90.00
_cell.angle_beta   90.00
_cell.angle_gamma   90.00
#
_symmetry.space_group_name_H-M   'P 1'
#
loop_
_entity.id
_entity.type
_entity.pdbx_description
1 polymer ?
#
loop_
_entity_poly.entity_id
_entity_poly.type
_entity_poly.pdbx_seq_one_letter_code
_entity_poly.pdbx_strand_id
1 'polypeptide(L)'
;DEYLGVLACGVRIGQWARHVHFLETHIIGDPTYRFANTGDSRLDLNKILVKEKKNVALWHRMLKHPLPDVQAMALRKLFENQDKGLDLLLQSVYRSSPYGVVRMECLKLLYEMNSPVLFEILPLAVDDSYELVRRFAVIYAGKTGADEAIPAVVRSLLNDRLSARVNYQAREAAGLLNPDKMLAEIQKQTTEGAYWVDETDLLKALTTLIQRGAASWENNIAVVLNKTSKAKDKRFEIGRHRNQNYARSVEPLITFMLDASQDMDLRIRTVEALSWYNHSVKRPEIIAACEKLIAANENSRLVDEAVKTKNRLID
;
A
#
# COMPACT_ATOMS: atom_id res chain seq x y z
N ASP A 1 -11.10 5.68 -10.60
CA ASP A 1 -12.31 5.28 -11.38
C ASP A 1 -12.53 3.76 -11.32
N GLU A 2 -12.59 3.23 -10.10
CA GLU A 2 -12.73 1.79 -9.87
C GLU A 2 -14.06 1.29 -10.42
N TYR A 3 -14.00 0.21 -11.21
CA TYR A 3 -15.15 -0.53 -11.73
C TYR A 3 -16.17 0.29 -12.54
N LEU A 4 -15.81 1.42 -13.16
CA LEU A 4 -16.75 2.24 -13.94
C LEU A 4 -17.41 1.45 -15.07
N GLY A 5 -16.71 0.50 -15.69
CA GLY A 5 -17.24 -0.34 -16.76
C GLY A 5 -18.46 -1.16 -16.35
N VAL A 6 -18.69 -1.45 -15.06
CA VAL A 6 -19.90 -2.16 -14.64
C VAL A 6 -21.18 -1.35 -14.84
N LEU A 7 -21.08 -0.02 -14.97
CA LEU A 7 -22.22 0.83 -15.31
C LEU A 7 -22.76 0.52 -16.73
N ALA A 8 -21.89 0.10 -17.66
CA ALA A 8 -22.30 -0.36 -19.00
C ALA A 8 -23.11 -1.66 -18.97
N CYS A 9 -23.03 -2.41 -17.86
CA CYS A 9 -23.88 -3.58 -17.61
C CYS A 9 -25.20 -3.22 -16.91
N GLY A 10 -25.58 -1.94 -16.87
CA GLY A 10 -26.81 -1.45 -16.26
C GLY A 10 -26.80 -1.48 -14.73
N VAL A 11 -25.63 -1.48 -14.09
CA VAL A 11 -25.52 -1.34 -12.63
C VAL A 11 -25.97 0.07 -12.23
N ARG A 12 -26.74 0.19 -11.14
CA ARG A 12 -27.17 1.49 -10.61
C ARG A 12 -25.98 2.25 -10.05
N ILE A 13 -25.98 3.56 -10.23
CA ILE A 13 -24.88 4.43 -9.75
C ILE A 13 -24.64 4.25 -8.25
N GLY A 14 -25.68 4.21 -7.42
CA GLY A 14 -25.56 3.97 -5.99
C GLY A 14 -25.01 2.59 -5.65
N GLN A 15 -25.32 1.58 -6.45
CA GLN A 15 -24.78 0.23 -6.26
C GLN A 15 -23.29 0.19 -6.64
N TRP A 16 -22.87 0.84 -7.72
CA TRP A 16 -21.47 0.99 -8.09
C TRP A 16 -20.68 1.74 -7.01
N ALA A 17 -21.18 2.89 -6.54
CA ALA A 17 -20.49 3.71 -5.55
C ALA A 17 -20.21 2.99 -4.21
N ARG A 18 -21.03 1.99 -3.86
CA ARG A 18 -20.77 1.15 -2.67
C ARG A 18 -19.51 0.29 -2.78
N HIS A 19 -18.97 0.13 -3.98
CA HIS A 19 -17.75 -0.66 -4.25
C HIS A 19 -16.55 0.22 -4.56
N VAL A 20 -16.72 1.54 -4.59
CA VAL A 20 -15.62 2.49 -4.73
C VAL A 20 -15.00 2.75 -3.36
N HIS A 21 -13.69 2.58 -3.26
CA HIS A 21 -12.96 2.71 -1.99
C HIS A 21 -12.47 4.14 -1.71
N PHE A 22 -12.73 5.09 -2.60
CA PHE A 22 -12.41 6.51 -2.38
C PHE A 22 -13.47 7.18 -1.52
N LEU A 23 -13.11 7.57 -0.30
CA LEU A 23 -14.00 8.23 0.65
C LEU A 23 -14.54 9.57 0.15
N GLU A 24 -13.83 10.22 -0.77
CA GLU A 24 -14.23 11.49 -1.40
C GLU A 24 -15.23 11.30 -2.55
N THR A 25 -15.62 10.07 -2.86
CA THR A 25 -16.62 9.84 -3.92
C THR A 25 -18.01 10.23 -3.44
N HIS A 26 -18.55 11.28 -4.00
CA HIS A 26 -19.90 11.77 -3.72
C HIS A 26 -20.84 11.54 -4.91
N ILE A 27 -22.08 11.12 -4.63
CA ILE A 27 -23.14 11.04 -5.61
C ILE A 27 -24.02 12.28 -5.49
N ILE A 28 -24.08 13.06 -6.57
CA ILE A 28 -25.01 14.18 -6.69
C ILE A 28 -26.08 13.77 -7.70
N GLY A 29 -27.31 13.56 -7.24
CA GLY A 29 -28.44 13.12 -8.07
C GLY A 29 -29.07 11.82 -7.59
N ASP A 30 -29.81 11.16 -8.49
CA ASP A 30 -30.54 9.92 -8.17
C ASP A 30 -29.62 8.69 -8.17
N PRO A 31 -29.38 8.07 -7.00
CA PRO A 31 -28.53 6.88 -6.90
C PRO A 31 -29.16 5.64 -7.58
N THR A 32 -30.45 5.67 -7.90
CA THR A 32 -31.14 4.56 -8.59
C THR A 32 -31.00 4.61 -10.09
N TYR A 33 -30.47 5.73 -10.62
CA TYR A 33 -30.24 5.88 -12.06
C TYR A 33 -29.30 4.79 -12.58
N ARG A 34 -29.57 4.29 -13.77
CA ARG A 34 -28.75 3.31 -14.49
C ARG A 34 -28.69 3.61 -15.98
N PHE A 35 -27.61 3.28 -16.60
CA PHE A 35 -27.49 3.25 -18.06
C PHE A 35 -28.18 2.01 -18.64
N ALA A 36 -28.50 2.04 -19.93
CA ALA A 36 -28.95 0.85 -20.62
C ALA A 36 -27.86 -0.24 -20.56
N ASN A 37 -28.27 -1.48 -20.30
CA ASN A 37 -27.34 -2.61 -20.34
C ASN A 37 -26.91 -2.87 -21.79
N THR A 38 -25.66 -2.61 -22.11
CA THR A 38 -25.05 -2.84 -23.43
C THR A 38 -24.30 -4.17 -23.49
N GLY A 39 -24.20 -4.87 -22.36
CA GLY A 39 -23.56 -6.18 -22.24
C GLY A 39 -24.53 -7.35 -22.35
N ASP A 40 -24.25 -8.45 -21.64
CA ASP A 40 -25.11 -9.61 -21.61
C ASP A 40 -26.41 -9.30 -20.85
N SER A 41 -27.53 -9.19 -21.57
CA SER A 41 -28.85 -8.90 -20.99
C SER A 41 -29.34 -9.97 -20.00
N ARG A 42 -28.76 -11.17 -20.01
CA ARG A 42 -29.05 -12.26 -19.07
C ARG A 42 -28.35 -12.09 -17.74
N LEU A 43 -27.37 -11.18 -17.68
CA LEU A 43 -26.58 -10.91 -16.48
C LEU A 43 -27.11 -9.68 -15.74
N ASP A 44 -27.86 -9.88 -14.66
CA ASP A 44 -28.30 -8.81 -13.76
C ASP A 44 -27.27 -8.61 -12.64
N LEU A 45 -26.25 -7.77 -12.90
CA LEU A 45 -25.22 -7.46 -11.90
C LEU A 45 -25.78 -6.78 -10.65
N ASN A 46 -26.87 -5.99 -10.75
CA ASN A 46 -27.48 -5.39 -9.54
C ASN A 46 -27.97 -6.48 -8.59
N LYS A 47 -28.62 -7.50 -9.12
CA LYS A 47 -29.08 -8.65 -8.34
C LYS A 47 -27.91 -9.46 -7.78
N ILE A 48 -26.91 -9.73 -8.61
CA ILE A 48 -25.71 -10.51 -8.24
C ILE A 48 -24.94 -9.82 -7.10
N LEU A 49 -24.66 -8.54 -7.22
CA LEU A 49 -23.91 -7.76 -6.22
C LEU A 49 -24.62 -7.70 -4.85
N VAL A 50 -25.93 -7.88 -4.80
CA VAL A 50 -26.72 -7.88 -3.56
C VAL A 50 -26.97 -9.28 -3.05
N LYS A 51 -27.53 -10.16 -3.89
CA LYS A 51 -28.04 -11.47 -3.48
C LYS A 51 -27.00 -12.57 -3.52
N GLU A 52 -26.05 -12.47 -4.47
CA GLU A 52 -25.04 -13.50 -4.75
C GLU A 52 -23.63 -13.10 -4.30
N LYS A 53 -23.51 -12.04 -3.47
CA LYS A 53 -22.21 -11.51 -3.05
C LYS A 53 -21.28 -12.54 -2.38
N LYS A 54 -21.85 -13.57 -1.75
CA LYS A 54 -21.11 -14.67 -1.11
C LYS A 54 -20.93 -15.91 -1.98
N ASN A 55 -21.40 -15.89 -3.22
CA ASN A 55 -21.32 -17.04 -4.12
C ASN A 55 -19.94 -17.08 -4.81
N VAL A 56 -18.96 -17.67 -4.12
CA VAL A 56 -17.57 -17.80 -4.59
C VAL A 56 -17.50 -18.46 -5.97
N ALA A 57 -18.26 -19.53 -6.21
CA ALA A 57 -18.27 -20.22 -7.50
C ALA A 57 -18.76 -19.34 -8.66
N LEU A 58 -19.71 -18.42 -8.38
CA LEU A 58 -20.13 -17.42 -9.36
C LEU A 58 -18.99 -16.43 -9.66
N TRP A 59 -18.29 -15.93 -8.64
CA TRP A 59 -17.22 -14.97 -8.84
C TRP A 59 -16.03 -15.57 -9.61
N HIS A 60 -15.69 -16.84 -9.38
CA HIS A 60 -14.72 -17.56 -10.23
C HIS A 60 -15.16 -17.61 -11.70
N ARG A 61 -16.45 -17.84 -12.00
CA ARG A 61 -16.96 -17.78 -13.38
C ARG A 61 -16.86 -16.38 -13.97
N MET A 62 -17.09 -15.33 -13.17
CA MET A 62 -17.01 -13.93 -13.62
C MET A 62 -15.59 -13.49 -13.99
N LEU A 63 -14.54 -14.18 -13.58
CA LEU A 63 -13.17 -13.93 -14.04
C LEU A 63 -13.01 -14.13 -15.57
N LYS A 64 -13.92 -14.87 -16.20
CA LYS A 64 -13.94 -15.10 -17.67
C LYS A 64 -14.88 -14.14 -18.40
N HIS A 65 -15.46 -13.15 -17.71
CA HIS A 65 -16.36 -12.19 -18.34
C HIS A 65 -15.59 -11.30 -19.34
N PRO A 66 -16.17 -10.94 -20.51
CA PRO A 66 -15.48 -10.15 -21.53
C PRO A 66 -15.13 -8.73 -21.08
N LEU A 67 -15.87 -8.16 -20.11
CA LEU A 67 -15.58 -6.82 -19.57
C LEU A 67 -14.56 -6.89 -18.42
N PRO A 68 -13.42 -6.19 -18.53
CA PRO A 68 -12.35 -6.24 -17.54
C PRO A 68 -12.76 -5.72 -16.15
N ASP A 69 -13.67 -4.74 -16.08
CA ASP A 69 -14.18 -4.24 -14.80
C ASP A 69 -15.00 -5.28 -14.04
N VAL A 70 -15.70 -6.19 -14.75
CA VAL A 70 -16.38 -7.32 -14.11
C VAL A 70 -15.39 -8.35 -13.58
N GLN A 71 -14.29 -8.58 -14.32
CA GLN A 71 -13.20 -9.45 -13.84
C GLN A 71 -12.54 -8.87 -12.58
N ALA A 72 -12.21 -7.58 -12.59
CA ALA A 72 -11.64 -6.89 -11.44
C ALA A 72 -12.60 -6.91 -10.24
N MET A 73 -13.89 -6.65 -10.44
CA MET A 73 -14.92 -6.78 -9.41
C MET A 73 -15.00 -8.22 -8.87
N ALA A 74 -14.86 -9.23 -9.72
CA ALA A 74 -14.88 -10.62 -9.29
C ALA A 74 -13.69 -10.95 -8.38
N LEU A 75 -12.48 -10.46 -8.69
CA LEU A 75 -11.31 -10.59 -7.82
C LEU A 75 -11.56 -9.96 -6.46
N ARG A 76 -12.12 -8.74 -6.43
CA ARG A 76 -12.50 -8.06 -5.18
C ARG A 76 -13.51 -8.88 -4.36
N LYS A 77 -14.49 -9.49 -5.01
CA LYS A 77 -15.49 -10.32 -4.31
C LYS A 77 -14.90 -11.63 -3.80
N LEU A 78 -13.94 -12.22 -4.48
CA LEU A 78 -13.20 -13.38 -3.96
C LEU A 78 -12.39 -12.99 -2.71
N PHE A 79 -11.75 -11.83 -2.73
CA PHE A 79 -11.05 -11.29 -1.56
C PHE A 79 -12.00 -11.04 -0.38
N GLU A 80 -13.13 -10.35 -0.57
CA GLU A 80 -14.14 -10.09 0.47
C GLU A 80 -14.72 -11.39 1.06
N ASN A 81 -14.73 -12.48 0.29
CA ASN A 81 -15.19 -13.80 0.73
C ASN A 81 -14.05 -14.68 1.26
N GLN A 82 -12.84 -14.16 1.40
CA GLN A 82 -11.67 -14.87 1.94
C GLN A 82 -11.40 -16.19 1.19
N ASP A 83 -11.46 -16.14 -0.16
CA ASP A 83 -11.27 -17.32 -1.01
C ASP A 83 -9.87 -17.92 -0.82
N LYS A 84 -9.82 -19.24 -0.64
CA LYS A 84 -8.57 -19.92 -0.35
C LYS A 84 -7.64 -19.96 -1.57
N GLY A 85 -6.36 -19.65 -1.36
CA GLY A 85 -5.36 -19.61 -2.42
C GLY A 85 -5.54 -18.43 -3.39
N LEU A 86 -6.24 -17.37 -2.94
CA LEU A 86 -6.47 -16.17 -3.73
C LEU A 86 -5.17 -15.51 -4.18
N ASP A 87 -4.13 -15.50 -3.36
CA ASP A 87 -2.84 -14.91 -3.68
C ASP A 87 -2.19 -15.56 -4.92
N LEU A 88 -2.21 -16.89 -5.04
CA LEU A 88 -1.73 -17.62 -6.22
C LEU A 88 -2.62 -17.38 -7.44
N LEU A 89 -3.94 -17.27 -7.25
CA LEU A 89 -4.87 -16.88 -8.32
C LEU A 89 -4.55 -15.48 -8.82
N LEU A 90 -4.35 -14.51 -7.92
CA LEU A 90 -3.99 -13.13 -8.28
C LEU A 90 -2.67 -13.06 -9.05
N GLN A 91 -1.67 -13.84 -8.65
CA GLN A 91 -0.41 -13.97 -9.38
C GLN A 91 -0.63 -14.48 -10.81
N SER A 92 -1.41 -15.56 -10.95
CA SER A 92 -1.72 -16.17 -12.26
C SER A 92 -2.49 -15.19 -13.15
N VAL A 93 -3.52 -14.53 -12.61
CA VAL A 93 -4.32 -13.54 -13.34
C VAL A 93 -3.48 -12.32 -13.72
N TYR A 94 -2.60 -11.84 -12.84
CA TYR A 94 -1.70 -10.73 -13.15
C TYR A 94 -0.84 -11.05 -14.38
N ARG A 95 -0.23 -12.24 -14.40
CA ARG A 95 0.67 -12.66 -15.49
C ARG A 95 -0.04 -12.89 -16.82
N SER A 96 -1.30 -13.29 -16.80
CA SER A 96 -2.06 -13.69 -18.00
C SER A 96 -3.02 -12.62 -18.54
N SER A 97 -3.45 -11.66 -17.71
CA SER A 97 -4.44 -10.68 -18.12
C SER A 97 -3.88 -9.61 -19.06
N PRO A 98 -4.49 -9.38 -20.23
CA PRO A 98 -4.12 -8.28 -21.11
C PRO A 98 -4.60 -6.90 -20.59
N TYR A 99 -5.48 -6.87 -19.59
CA TYR A 99 -6.15 -5.67 -19.13
C TYR A 99 -5.44 -5.04 -17.92
N GLY A 100 -4.95 -3.79 -18.09
CA GLY A 100 -4.27 -3.06 -17.03
C GLY A 100 -5.11 -2.87 -15.75
N VAL A 101 -6.43 -2.69 -15.89
CA VAL A 101 -7.33 -2.54 -14.73
C VAL A 101 -7.43 -3.83 -13.90
N VAL A 102 -7.38 -5.00 -14.56
CA VAL A 102 -7.39 -6.30 -13.88
C VAL A 102 -6.05 -6.53 -13.18
N ARG A 103 -4.92 -6.24 -13.84
CA ARG A 103 -3.59 -6.32 -13.24
C ARG A 103 -3.43 -5.36 -12.05
N MET A 104 -4.02 -4.14 -12.18
CA MET A 104 -4.05 -3.19 -11.07
C MET A 104 -4.81 -3.74 -9.85
N GLU A 105 -5.96 -4.38 -10.07
CA GLU A 105 -6.73 -4.99 -8.98
C GLU A 105 -5.94 -6.15 -8.34
N CYS A 106 -5.26 -6.99 -9.14
CA CYS A 106 -4.40 -8.05 -8.59
C CYS A 106 -3.30 -7.47 -7.69
N LEU A 107 -2.59 -6.45 -8.15
CA LEU A 107 -1.53 -5.79 -7.39
C LEU A 107 -2.07 -5.19 -6.08
N LYS A 108 -3.22 -4.51 -6.14
CA LYS A 108 -3.88 -3.90 -5.00
C LYS A 108 -4.30 -4.93 -3.96
N LEU A 109 -4.90 -6.04 -4.38
CA LEU A 109 -5.34 -7.10 -3.49
C LEU A 109 -4.16 -7.82 -2.82
N LEU A 110 -3.08 -8.12 -3.56
CA LEU A 110 -1.86 -8.70 -2.98
C LEU A 110 -1.27 -7.79 -1.89
N TYR A 111 -1.30 -6.47 -2.10
CA TYR A 111 -0.86 -5.50 -1.11
C TYR A 111 -1.80 -5.46 0.10
N GLU A 112 -3.13 -5.40 -0.10
CA GLU A 112 -4.12 -5.40 0.98
C GLU A 112 -4.07 -6.68 1.83
N MET A 113 -3.80 -7.84 1.20
CA MET A 113 -3.61 -9.12 1.90
C MET A 113 -2.27 -9.21 2.65
N ASN A 114 -1.36 -8.26 2.45
CA ASN A 114 0.03 -8.39 2.91
C ASN A 114 0.68 -9.71 2.43
N SER A 115 0.34 -10.14 1.22
CA SER A 115 0.82 -11.39 0.66
C SER A 115 2.30 -11.31 0.26
N PRO A 116 3.13 -12.32 0.58
CA PRO A 116 4.51 -12.37 0.12
C PRO A 116 4.63 -12.47 -1.41
N VAL A 117 3.58 -12.96 -2.09
CA VAL A 117 3.49 -13.02 -3.56
C VAL A 117 3.59 -11.62 -4.20
N LEU A 118 3.28 -10.55 -3.44
CA LEU A 118 3.50 -9.18 -3.90
C LEU A 118 4.94 -8.97 -4.39
N PHE A 119 5.94 -9.46 -3.65
CA PHE A 119 7.36 -9.27 -4.00
C PHE A 119 7.76 -10.01 -5.28
N GLU A 120 7.04 -11.07 -5.64
CA GLU A 120 7.25 -11.77 -6.92
C GLU A 120 6.61 -11.03 -8.11
N ILE A 121 5.61 -10.20 -7.85
CA ILE A 121 4.91 -9.40 -8.86
C ILE A 121 5.55 -8.02 -9.06
N LEU A 122 6.13 -7.42 -8.04
CA LEU A 122 6.72 -6.08 -8.11
C LEU A 122 7.70 -5.89 -9.27
N PRO A 123 8.64 -6.82 -9.57
CA PRO A 123 9.55 -6.68 -10.71
C PRO A 123 8.85 -6.59 -12.07
N LEU A 124 7.70 -7.23 -12.21
CA LEU A 124 6.86 -7.14 -13.42
C LEU A 124 6.00 -5.87 -13.41
N ALA A 125 5.52 -5.49 -12.22
CA ALA A 125 4.60 -4.37 -12.06
C ALA A 125 5.28 -3.01 -12.29
N VAL A 126 6.56 -2.85 -11.99
CA VAL A 126 7.30 -1.62 -12.29
C VAL A 126 7.60 -1.42 -13.77
N ASP A 127 7.49 -2.48 -14.59
CA ASP A 127 7.64 -2.44 -16.04
C ASP A 127 6.30 -2.61 -16.79
N ASP A 128 5.17 -2.59 -16.07
CA ASP A 128 3.84 -2.78 -16.67
C ASP A 128 3.55 -1.71 -17.72
N SER A 129 2.88 -2.10 -18.80
CA SER A 129 2.46 -1.17 -19.86
C SER A 129 1.47 -0.11 -19.36
N TYR A 130 0.72 -0.41 -18.30
CA TYR A 130 -0.25 0.52 -17.73
C TYR A 130 0.39 1.37 -16.62
N GLU A 131 0.50 2.67 -16.84
CA GLU A 131 1.18 3.63 -15.94
C GLU A 131 0.69 3.55 -14.49
N LEU A 132 -0.62 3.34 -14.31
CA LEU A 132 -1.22 3.26 -12.98
C LEU A 132 -0.65 2.06 -12.18
N VAL A 133 -0.44 0.91 -12.84
CA VAL A 133 0.18 -0.27 -12.21
C VAL A 133 1.61 0.07 -11.78
N ARG A 134 2.44 0.66 -12.67
CA ARG A 134 3.82 1.05 -12.34
C ARG A 134 3.87 1.99 -11.16
N ARG A 135 2.99 3.00 -11.15
CA ARG A 135 2.92 3.99 -10.08
C ARG A 135 2.56 3.36 -8.73
N PHE A 136 1.55 2.51 -8.68
CA PHE A 136 1.15 1.85 -7.42
C PHE A 136 2.13 0.76 -7.01
N ALA A 137 2.84 0.12 -7.92
CA ALA A 137 3.89 -0.82 -7.60
C ALA A 137 4.99 -0.18 -6.73
N VAL A 138 5.47 1.00 -7.12
CA VAL A 138 6.49 1.71 -6.33
C VAL A 138 5.93 2.28 -5.01
N ILE A 139 4.67 2.74 -4.99
CA ILE A 139 4.02 3.19 -3.75
C ILE A 139 3.93 2.03 -2.74
N TYR A 140 3.44 0.87 -3.17
CA TYR A 140 3.29 -0.29 -2.32
C TYR A 140 4.66 -0.83 -1.87
N ALA A 141 5.63 -0.89 -2.77
CA ALA A 141 7.01 -1.24 -2.44
C ALA A 141 7.57 -0.39 -1.29
N GLY A 142 7.46 0.95 -1.39
CA GLY A 142 7.92 1.86 -0.34
C GLY A 142 7.19 1.68 0.99
N LYS A 143 5.86 1.50 0.95
CA LYS A 143 5.05 1.36 2.17
C LYS A 143 5.28 0.04 2.91
N THR A 144 5.69 -1.03 2.22
CA THR A 144 6.06 -2.28 2.91
C THR A 144 7.34 -2.11 3.74
N GLY A 145 8.27 -1.25 3.30
CA GLY A 145 9.59 -1.11 3.91
C GLY A 145 10.45 -2.37 3.80
N ALA A 146 10.07 -3.30 2.91
CA ALA A 146 10.73 -4.58 2.71
C ALA A 146 11.99 -4.44 1.85
N ASP A 147 13.05 -5.13 2.23
CA ASP A 147 14.27 -5.17 1.43
C ASP A 147 14.06 -5.87 0.08
N GLU A 148 13.15 -6.83 0.01
CA GLU A 148 12.75 -7.55 -1.20
C GLU A 148 12.12 -6.64 -2.26
N ALA A 149 11.60 -5.49 -1.87
CA ALA A 149 11.03 -4.49 -2.80
C ALA A 149 12.10 -3.59 -3.45
N ILE A 150 13.32 -3.54 -2.90
CA ILE A 150 14.39 -2.64 -3.34
C ILE A 150 14.73 -2.79 -4.83
N PRO A 151 14.93 -4.00 -5.38
CA PRO A 151 15.27 -4.16 -6.79
C PRO A 151 14.25 -3.54 -7.75
N ALA A 152 12.95 -3.67 -7.42
CA ALA A 152 11.88 -3.11 -8.24
C ALA A 152 11.88 -1.56 -8.19
N VAL A 153 12.06 -0.97 -7.01
CA VAL A 153 12.12 0.50 -6.86
C VAL A 153 13.34 1.08 -7.59
N VAL A 154 14.51 0.44 -7.46
CA VAL A 154 15.72 0.86 -8.17
C VAL A 154 15.51 0.77 -9.69
N ARG A 155 14.95 -0.33 -10.18
CA ARG A 155 14.61 -0.48 -11.60
C ARG A 155 13.70 0.63 -12.11
N SER A 156 12.66 1.00 -11.33
CA SER A 156 11.78 2.12 -11.68
C SER A 156 12.51 3.46 -11.70
N LEU A 157 13.40 3.74 -10.74
CA LEU A 157 14.22 4.97 -10.70
C LEU A 157 15.14 5.10 -11.91
N LEU A 158 15.67 3.98 -12.40
CA LEU A 158 16.59 3.95 -13.54
C LEU A 158 15.86 4.03 -14.88
N ASN A 159 14.72 3.35 -15.02
CA ASN A 159 14.05 3.13 -16.31
C ASN A 159 12.86 4.04 -16.58
N ASP A 160 12.00 4.33 -15.57
CA ASP A 160 10.75 5.06 -15.81
C ASP A 160 10.91 6.57 -15.68
N ARG A 161 11.59 7.16 -16.66
CA ARG A 161 11.81 8.62 -16.72
C ARG A 161 10.75 9.37 -17.49
N LEU A 162 9.94 8.68 -18.29
CA LEU A 162 8.90 9.29 -19.12
C LEU A 162 7.65 9.66 -18.31
N SER A 163 7.38 8.93 -17.22
CA SER A 163 6.28 9.27 -16.32
C SER A 163 6.75 10.06 -15.10
N ALA A 164 6.46 11.36 -15.09
CA ALA A 164 6.76 12.21 -13.93
C ALA A 164 6.07 11.70 -12.64
N ARG A 165 4.89 11.08 -12.77
CA ARG A 165 4.15 10.54 -11.62
C ARG A 165 4.80 9.30 -11.04
N VAL A 166 5.26 8.37 -11.87
CA VAL A 166 5.97 7.17 -11.41
C VAL A 166 7.32 7.57 -10.82
N ASN A 167 8.08 8.43 -11.50
CA ASN A 167 9.37 8.90 -11.00
C ASN A 167 9.26 9.59 -9.64
N TYR A 168 8.24 10.44 -9.45
CA TYR A 168 7.98 11.08 -8.16
C TYR A 168 7.74 10.02 -7.05
N GLN A 169 6.87 9.05 -7.31
CA GLN A 169 6.55 8.02 -6.33
C GLN A 169 7.74 7.07 -6.06
N ALA A 170 8.54 6.76 -7.07
CA ALA A 170 9.75 5.96 -6.89
C ALA A 170 10.79 6.66 -6.00
N ARG A 171 10.92 8.00 -6.13
CA ARG A 171 11.78 8.81 -5.24
C ARG A 171 11.27 8.84 -3.80
N GLU A 172 9.96 8.97 -3.61
CA GLU A 172 9.34 8.88 -2.27
C GLU A 172 9.58 7.48 -1.65
N ALA A 173 9.35 6.41 -2.42
CA ALA A 173 9.60 5.05 -1.99
C ALA A 173 11.06 4.81 -1.59
N ALA A 174 11.99 5.33 -2.37
CA ALA A 174 13.43 5.21 -2.09
C ALA A 174 13.81 5.82 -0.73
N GLY A 175 13.14 6.91 -0.33
CA GLY A 175 13.33 7.54 0.99
C GLY A 175 12.79 6.73 2.17
N LEU A 176 12.00 5.68 1.93
CA LEU A 176 11.39 4.83 2.95
C LEU A 176 12.09 3.47 3.12
N LEU A 177 12.93 3.08 2.16
CA LEU A 177 13.64 1.81 2.13
C LEU A 177 15.03 1.91 2.78
N ASN A 178 15.68 0.76 2.97
CA ASN A 178 17.02 0.69 3.54
C ASN A 178 18.05 1.39 2.64
N PRO A 179 18.68 2.50 3.07
CA PRO A 179 19.54 3.31 2.21
C PRO A 179 20.79 2.57 1.72
N ASP A 180 21.40 1.75 2.59
CA ASP A 180 22.64 1.04 2.24
C ASP A 180 22.36 -0.03 1.16
N LYS A 181 21.24 -0.77 1.30
CA LYS A 181 20.79 -1.76 0.32
C LYS A 181 20.32 -1.10 -0.98
N MET A 182 19.67 0.08 -0.89
CA MET A 182 19.31 0.86 -2.07
C MET A 182 20.53 1.28 -2.87
N LEU A 183 21.58 1.79 -2.21
CA LEU A 183 22.83 2.20 -2.88
C LEU A 183 23.56 1.01 -3.50
N ALA A 184 23.63 -0.12 -2.80
CA ALA A 184 24.22 -1.34 -3.32
C ALA A 184 23.47 -1.86 -4.57
N GLU A 185 22.14 -1.84 -4.54
CA GLU A 185 21.31 -2.30 -5.66
C GLU A 185 21.40 -1.34 -6.87
N ILE A 186 21.48 -0.02 -6.65
CA ILE A 186 21.73 0.95 -7.72
C ILE A 186 23.05 0.64 -8.40
N GLN A 187 24.12 0.45 -7.63
CA GLN A 187 25.44 0.11 -8.19
C GLN A 187 25.39 -1.18 -9.00
N LYS A 188 24.72 -2.21 -8.49
CA LYS A 188 24.55 -3.49 -9.17
C LYS A 188 23.82 -3.32 -10.51
N GLN A 189 22.62 -2.73 -10.50
CA GLN A 189 21.81 -2.61 -11.71
C GLN A 189 22.44 -1.69 -12.76
N THR A 190 23.16 -0.66 -12.36
CA THR A 190 23.90 0.20 -13.31
C THR A 190 25.08 -0.50 -13.93
N THR A 191 25.75 -1.40 -13.21
CA THR A 191 26.86 -2.20 -13.77
C THR A 191 26.34 -3.28 -14.74
N GLU A 192 25.17 -3.86 -14.47
CA GLU A 192 24.57 -4.94 -15.27
C GLU A 192 23.77 -4.41 -16.48
N GLY A 193 23.33 -3.15 -16.46
CA GLY A 193 22.43 -2.56 -17.45
C GLY A 193 23.13 -1.61 -18.43
N ALA A 194 22.58 -1.50 -19.66
CA ALA A 194 22.92 -0.46 -20.59
C ALA A 194 21.96 0.72 -20.43
N TYR A 195 22.42 1.84 -19.90
CA TYR A 195 21.61 3.04 -19.74
C TYR A 195 22.05 4.14 -20.71
N TRP A 196 21.06 4.86 -21.30
CA TRP A 196 21.26 5.91 -22.31
C TRP A 196 21.70 7.27 -21.74
N VAL A 197 21.92 7.39 -20.44
CA VAL A 197 22.22 8.65 -19.74
C VAL A 197 23.60 8.58 -19.13
N ASP A 198 24.22 9.73 -18.99
CA ASP A 198 25.46 9.88 -18.21
C ASP A 198 25.25 9.28 -16.82
N GLU A 199 25.75 8.07 -16.65
CA GLU A 199 25.57 7.25 -15.44
C GLU A 199 26.10 7.98 -14.21
N THR A 200 27.15 8.77 -14.37
CA THR A 200 27.85 9.48 -13.29
C THR A 200 26.92 10.50 -12.62
N ASP A 201 26.24 11.35 -13.40
CA ASP A 201 25.35 12.38 -12.88
C ASP A 201 24.06 11.77 -12.29
N LEU A 202 23.53 10.71 -12.92
CA LEU A 202 22.39 9.98 -12.40
C LEU A 202 22.70 9.32 -11.06
N LEU A 203 23.80 8.57 -10.98
CA LEU A 203 24.25 7.90 -9.77
C LEU A 203 24.47 8.90 -8.64
N LYS A 204 25.10 10.03 -8.92
CA LYS A 204 25.31 11.12 -7.96
C LYS A 204 23.97 11.68 -7.46
N ALA A 205 23.01 11.92 -8.37
CA ALA A 205 21.69 12.43 -8.01
C ALA A 205 20.89 11.42 -7.16
N LEU A 206 20.90 10.14 -7.50
CA LEU A 206 20.23 9.09 -6.74
C LEU A 206 20.89 8.85 -5.39
N THR A 207 22.22 8.82 -5.33
CA THR A 207 22.98 8.72 -4.08
C THR A 207 22.62 9.87 -3.14
N THR A 208 22.61 11.10 -3.65
CA THR A 208 22.24 12.29 -2.89
C THR A 208 20.80 12.21 -2.38
N LEU A 209 19.86 11.75 -3.21
CA LEU A 209 18.45 11.57 -2.84
C LEU A 209 18.31 10.61 -1.65
N ILE A 210 18.93 9.43 -1.72
CA ILE A 210 18.85 8.38 -0.71
C ILE A 210 19.49 8.84 0.60
N GLN A 211 20.69 9.42 0.54
CA GLN A 211 21.39 9.91 1.72
C GLN A 211 20.63 11.03 2.43
N ARG A 212 20.03 11.97 1.67
CA ARG A 212 19.17 13.02 2.26
C ARG A 212 17.90 12.46 2.91
N GLY A 213 17.27 11.46 2.29
CA GLY A 213 16.13 10.75 2.87
C GLY A 213 16.50 10.10 4.20
N ALA A 214 17.58 9.33 4.23
CA ALA A 214 18.10 8.68 5.43
C ALA A 214 18.42 9.68 6.54
N ALA A 215 19.19 10.71 6.25
CA ALA A 215 19.57 11.76 7.20
C ALA A 215 18.32 12.48 7.78
N SER A 216 17.28 12.70 6.97
CA SER A 216 16.01 13.29 7.43
C SER A 216 15.33 12.42 8.47
N TRP A 217 15.31 11.09 8.29
CA TRP A 217 14.70 10.15 9.22
C TRP A 217 15.54 9.92 10.47
N GLU A 218 16.86 9.88 10.35
CA GLU A 218 17.77 9.82 11.49
C GLU A 218 17.61 11.06 12.39
N ASN A 219 17.53 12.25 11.80
CA ASN A 219 17.25 13.47 12.53
C ASN A 219 15.87 13.46 13.20
N ASN A 220 14.83 12.96 12.49
CA ASN A 220 13.48 12.80 13.04
C ASN A 220 13.51 11.96 14.32
N ILE A 221 14.12 10.78 14.28
CA ILE A 221 14.23 9.89 15.43
C ILE A 221 15.11 10.51 16.53
N ALA A 222 16.19 11.18 16.17
CA ALA A 222 17.03 11.87 17.15
C ALA A 222 16.24 12.92 17.94
N VAL A 223 15.37 13.71 17.30
CA VAL A 223 14.48 14.67 17.97
C VAL A 223 13.50 13.97 18.92
N VAL A 224 12.89 12.86 18.50
CA VAL A 224 11.93 12.11 19.31
C VAL A 224 12.59 11.54 20.57
N LEU A 225 13.77 10.94 20.42
CA LEU A 225 14.48 10.27 21.52
C LEU A 225 15.23 11.23 22.45
N ASN A 226 15.61 12.43 22.00
CA ASN A 226 16.36 13.38 22.78
C ASN A 226 15.52 13.91 23.97
N LYS A 227 16.00 13.69 25.19
CA LYS A 227 15.33 14.11 26.44
C LYS A 227 15.13 15.64 26.54
N THR A 228 15.99 16.44 25.92
CA THR A 228 15.93 17.90 25.95
C THR A 228 15.04 18.51 24.86
N SER A 229 14.59 17.75 23.89
CA SER A 229 13.69 18.22 22.84
C SER A 229 12.33 18.64 23.42
N LYS A 230 11.80 19.77 22.93
CA LYS A 230 10.50 20.25 23.37
C LYS A 230 9.38 19.27 22.95
N ALA A 231 8.38 19.10 23.79
CA ALA A 231 7.23 18.22 23.52
C ALA A 231 6.53 18.55 22.20
N LYS A 232 6.46 19.84 21.82
CA LYS A 232 5.90 20.28 20.54
C LYS A 232 6.66 19.70 19.34
N ASP A 233 7.99 19.69 19.40
CA ASP A 233 8.86 19.21 18.33
C ASP A 233 8.75 17.69 18.21
N LYS A 234 8.78 16.99 19.35
CA LYS A 234 8.53 15.54 19.38
C LYS A 234 7.17 15.17 18.78
N ARG A 235 6.10 15.92 19.13
CA ARG A 235 4.76 15.69 18.54
C ARG A 235 4.75 15.83 17.03
N PHE A 236 5.44 16.83 16.50
CA PHE A 236 5.53 17.07 15.06
C PHE A 236 6.25 15.89 14.38
N GLU A 237 7.41 15.50 14.90
CA GLU A 237 8.19 14.42 14.30
C GLU A 237 7.50 13.04 14.42
N ILE A 238 6.83 12.73 15.53
CA ILE A 238 5.99 11.53 15.65
C ILE A 238 4.85 11.55 14.63
N GLY A 239 4.21 12.72 14.43
CA GLY A 239 3.10 12.87 13.48
C GLY A 239 3.47 12.56 12.03
N ARG A 240 4.72 12.74 11.62
CA ARG A 240 5.20 12.40 10.26
C ARG A 240 5.04 10.92 9.93
N HIS A 241 5.13 10.05 10.93
CA HIS A 241 5.02 8.59 10.76
C HIS A 241 3.62 8.12 10.37
N ARG A 242 2.58 8.94 10.47
CA ARG A 242 1.22 8.62 9.99
C ARG A 242 1.16 8.47 8.46
N ASN A 243 1.91 9.28 7.75
CA ASN A 243 1.85 9.36 6.29
C ASN A 243 3.03 8.66 5.59
N GLN A 244 4.14 8.54 6.30
CA GLN A 244 5.39 8.02 5.79
C GLN A 244 5.89 6.88 6.67
N ASN A 245 5.76 5.66 6.18
CA ASN A 245 6.02 4.43 6.93
C ASN A 245 7.51 4.02 6.82
N TYR A 246 8.40 4.75 7.47
CA TYR A 246 9.82 4.41 7.48
C TYR A 246 10.11 3.25 8.43
N ALA A 247 10.33 2.04 7.88
CA ALA A 247 10.43 0.81 8.66
C ALA A 247 11.55 0.82 9.71
N ARG A 248 12.68 1.50 9.45
CA ARG A 248 13.80 1.60 10.41
C ARG A 248 13.48 2.45 11.65
N SER A 249 12.45 3.29 11.59
CA SER A 249 11.99 4.05 12.77
C SER A 249 11.14 3.25 13.73
N VAL A 250 10.68 2.06 13.35
CA VAL A 250 9.71 1.29 14.16
C VAL A 250 10.32 0.87 15.49
N GLU A 251 11.53 0.30 15.49
CA GLU A 251 12.18 -0.18 16.71
C GLU A 251 12.45 0.97 17.72
N PRO A 252 13.05 2.11 17.33
CA PRO A 252 13.18 3.27 18.21
C PRO A 252 11.85 3.79 18.74
N LEU A 253 10.80 3.84 17.91
CA LEU A 253 9.47 4.29 18.33
C LEU A 253 8.80 3.30 19.28
N ILE A 254 8.98 2.00 19.09
CA ILE A 254 8.54 0.97 20.04
C ILE A 254 9.24 1.15 21.38
N THR A 255 10.55 1.35 21.39
CA THR A 255 11.30 1.62 22.60
C THR A 255 10.76 2.85 23.32
N PHE A 256 10.50 3.94 22.59
CA PHE A 256 9.94 5.18 23.13
C PHE A 256 8.55 4.98 23.75
N MET A 257 7.64 4.29 23.06
CA MET A 257 6.27 4.10 23.56
C MET A 257 6.18 3.17 24.77
N LEU A 258 7.15 2.24 24.92
CA LEU A 258 7.23 1.31 26.05
C LEU A 258 7.92 1.92 27.27
N ASP A 259 8.69 2.99 27.10
CA ASP A 259 9.41 3.66 28.20
C ASP A 259 8.45 4.47 29.09
N ALA A 260 8.19 3.97 30.31
CA ALA A 260 7.31 4.61 31.28
C ALA A 260 7.81 5.99 31.77
N SER A 261 9.09 6.32 31.56
CA SER A 261 9.65 7.64 31.91
C SER A 261 9.29 8.74 30.90
N GLN A 262 8.76 8.39 29.73
CA GLN A 262 8.34 9.35 28.70
C GLN A 262 6.97 9.95 29.00
N ASP A 263 6.74 11.16 28.48
CA ASP A 263 5.43 11.83 28.57
C ASP A 263 4.30 10.95 28.03
N MET A 264 3.23 10.78 28.80
CA MET A 264 2.12 9.87 28.49
C MET A 264 1.41 10.24 27.18
N ASP A 265 1.22 11.53 26.90
CA ASP A 265 0.57 11.98 25.68
C ASP A 265 1.44 11.69 24.43
N LEU A 266 2.76 11.81 24.56
CA LEU A 266 3.70 11.44 23.50
C LEU A 266 3.73 9.93 23.26
N ARG A 267 3.65 9.12 24.32
CA ARG A 267 3.55 7.66 24.20
C ARG A 267 2.28 7.26 23.43
N ILE A 268 1.12 7.81 23.82
CA ILE A 268 -0.17 7.56 23.15
C ILE A 268 -0.11 7.95 21.66
N ARG A 269 0.47 9.12 21.36
CA ARG A 269 0.64 9.58 19.97
C ARG A 269 1.58 8.69 19.14
N THR A 270 2.59 8.13 19.80
CA THR A 270 3.51 7.19 19.12
C THR A 270 2.78 5.89 18.76
N VAL A 271 1.97 5.36 19.69
CA VAL A 271 1.13 4.18 19.43
C VAL A 271 0.17 4.46 18.26
N GLU A 272 -0.51 5.61 18.27
CA GLU A 272 -1.43 6.02 17.21
C GLU A 272 -0.69 6.20 15.86
N ALA A 273 0.48 6.82 15.83
CA ALA A 273 1.25 6.99 14.60
C ALA A 273 1.69 5.65 14.00
N LEU A 274 2.06 4.67 14.83
CA LEU A 274 2.40 3.32 14.38
C LEU A 274 1.19 2.52 13.85
N SER A 275 -0.04 2.93 14.16
CA SER A 275 -1.24 2.27 13.63
C SER A 275 -1.39 2.39 12.09
N TRP A 276 -0.61 3.26 11.45
CA TRP A 276 -0.63 3.46 10.00
C TRP A 276 0.38 2.56 9.25
N TYR A 277 1.08 1.67 9.98
CA TYR A 277 2.05 0.71 9.42
C TYR A 277 1.39 -0.64 9.06
N ASN A 278 0.12 -0.64 8.68
CA ASN A 278 -0.68 -1.83 8.41
C ASN A 278 -0.16 -2.72 7.27
N HIS A 279 0.66 -2.18 6.37
CA HIS A 279 1.29 -2.93 5.29
C HIS A 279 2.82 -3.05 5.43
N SER A 280 3.37 -2.57 6.54
CA SER A 280 4.81 -2.67 6.79
C SER A 280 5.22 -4.09 7.20
N VAL A 281 6.41 -4.50 6.76
CA VAL A 281 7.05 -5.74 7.26
C VAL A 281 7.29 -5.70 8.77
N LYS A 282 7.24 -4.51 9.39
CA LYS A 282 7.38 -4.30 10.83
C LYS A 282 6.07 -4.38 11.62
N ARG A 283 4.95 -4.65 10.95
CA ARG A 283 3.63 -4.78 11.57
C ARG A 283 3.57 -5.78 12.74
N PRO A 284 4.16 -7.00 12.64
CA PRO A 284 4.13 -7.97 13.74
C PRO A 284 4.82 -7.45 15.01
N GLU A 285 5.91 -6.70 14.87
CA GLU A 285 6.67 -6.12 15.99
C GLU A 285 5.84 -5.04 16.69
N ILE A 286 5.09 -4.23 15.93
CA ILE A 286 4.19 -3.20 16.48
C ILE A 286 3.02 -3.86 17.23
N ILE A 287 2.42 -4.91 16.68
CA ILE A 287 1.35 -5.68 17.34
C ILE A 287 1.84 -6.23 18.66
N ALA A 288 3.00 -6.89 18.68
CA ALA A 288 3.59 -7.44 19.91
C ALA A 288 3.88 -6.36 20.96
N ALA A 289 4.29 -5.17 20.53
CA ALA A 289 4.52 -4.05 21.44
C ALA A 289 3.20 -3.48 22.02
N CYS A 290 2.13 -3.42 21.21
CA CYS A 290 0.80 -3.05 21.69
C CYS A 290 0.27 -4.07 22.72
N GLU A 291 0.51 -5.37 22.52
CA GLU A 291 0.15 -6.41 23.49
C GLU A 291 0.84 -6.24 24.84
N LYS A 292 2.12 -5.84 24.83
CA LYS A 292 2.84 -5.51 26.06
C LYS A 292 2.20 -4.33 26.81
N LEU A 293 1.80 -3.26 26.11
CA LEU A 293 1.13 -2.11 26.73
C LEU A 293 -0.24 -2.50 27.30
N ILE A 294 -1.00 -3.32 26.59
CA ILE A 294 -2.30 -3.83 27.05
C ILE A 294 -2.13 -4.68 28.32
N ALA A 295 -1.14 -5.58 28.33
CA ALA A 295 -0.87 -6.44 29.48
C ALA A 295 -0.36 -5.66 30.72
N ALA A 296 0.45 -4.61 30.51
CA ALA A 296 0.95 -3.77 31.59
C ALA A 296 -0.15 -2.95 32.27
N ASN A 297 -1.23 -2.63 31.56
CA ASN A 297 -2.41 -1.92 32.05
C ASN A 297 -2.10 -0.65 32.89
N GLU A 298 -1.06 0.08 32.47
CA GLU A 298 -0.48 1.20 33.23
C GLU A 298 -1.39 2.45 33.21
N ASN A 299 -2.08 2.69 32.09
CA ASN A 299 -2.94 3.86 31.90
C ASN A 299 -4.06 3.51 30.91
N SER A 300 -5.32 3.78 31.26
CA SER A 300 -6.47 3.40 30.44
C SER A 300 -6.44 3.99 29.02
N ARG A 301 -6.06 5.26 28.84
CA ARG A 301 -5.98 5.90 27.52
C ARG A 301 -4.89 5.27 26.64
N LEU A 302 -3.76 4.90 27.23
CA LEU A 302 -2.67 4.22 26.53
C LEU A 302 -3.11 2.81 26.11
N VAL A 303 -3.80 2.08 26.97
CA VAL A 303 -4.37 0.76 26.69
C VAL A 303 -5.40 0.84 25.58
N ASP A 304 -6.33 1.80 25.64
CA ASP A 304 -7.37 2.00 24.62
C ASP A 304 -6.74 2.27 23.25
N GLU A 305 -5.69 3.10 23.18
CA GLU A 305 -5.01 3.38 21.93
C GLU A 305 -4.21 2.17 21.42
N ALA A 306 -3.58 1.40 22.30
CA ALA A 306 -2.90 0.16 21.93
C ALA A 306 -3.87 -0.90 21.38
N VAL A 307 -5.08 -1.02 21.95
CA VAL A 307 -6.14 -1.91 21.43
C VAL A 307 -6.59 -1.46 20.04
N LYS A 308 -6.86 -0.16 19.83
CA LYS A 308 -7.25 0.39 18.52
C LYS A 308 -6.16 0.16 17.47
N THR A 309 -4.91 0.44 17.83
CA THR A 309 -3.75 0.25 16.94
C THR A 309 -3.59 -1.22 16.58
N LYS A 310 -3.63 -2.12 17.55
CA LYS A 310 -3.55 -3.57 17.32
C LYS A 310 -4.66 -4.04 16.35
N ASN A 311 -5.91 -3.65 16.60
CA ASN A 311 -7.03 -4.04 15.75
C ASN A 311 -6.84 -3.54 14.31
N ARG A 312 -6.46 -2.27 14.11
CA ARG A 312 -6.18 -1.71 12.77
C ARG A 312 -5.06 -2.45 12.04
N LEU A 313 -4.09 -2.96 12.76
CA LEU A 313 -2.96 -3.69 12.17
C LEU A 313 -3.29 -5.15 11.87
N ILE A 314 -4.31 -5.74 12.50
CA ILE A 314 -4.73 -7.13 12.27
C ILE A 314 -5.76 -7.21 11.14
N ASP A 315 -6.68 -6.24 11.06
CA ASP A 315 -7.74 -6.15 10.05
C ASP A 315 -7.15 -5.81 8.65
#